data_545e153a5c0d5bbfc895ec54f52648d0
#
_entry.id   545e153a5c0d5bbfc895ec54f52648d0
#
_cell.length_a   1.000
_cell.length_b   1.000
_cell.length_c   1.000
_cell.angle_alpha   90.00
_cell.angle_beta   90.00
_cell.angle_gamma   90.00
#
_symmetry.space_group_name_H-M   'P 1'
#
loop_
_entity.id
_entity.type
_entity.pdbx_description
1 polymer ?
#
loop_
_entity_poly.entity_id
_entity_poly.type
_entity_poly.pdbx_seq_one_letter_code
_entity_poly.pdbx_strand_id
1 'polypeptide(L)'
;PEDLRGYSLLKKIRPELNQPFQQHGACIHCHQVGDMLNMEAIDSGNFNIDQFTGQWPLPENVGILLERDDGLLVKNITPESSATLAGIRTGDQLLMANDMRLFSQADLRGVLHRLPHGEGSIRFAWLRNTQLMFGMIPVQPNWRKTENYWRKTVYDGVYGPDMGFFPLNGPKSGKEQGLSIKPWMGNSPADRPVYETGLRPQMEIVAINGMDRDIEARELIAWFRLNHRPGEEVIYKVRGGKEFKYVLPVD
;
A
#
# COMPACT_ATOMS: atom_id res chain seq x y z
N PRO A 1 24.37 -6.55 -13.89
CA PRO A 1 23.77 -5.56 -13.02
C PRO A 1 24.83 -4.52 -12.70
N GLU A 2 24.57 -3.28 -13.11
CA GLU A 2 25.44 -2.17 -12.79
C GLU A 2 25.58 -2.05 -11.27
N ASP A 3 26.78 -1.82 -10.83
CA ASP A 3 27.14 -1.73 -9.41
C ASP A 3 26.44 -0.52 -8.77
N LEU A 4 25.33 -0.79 -8.09
CA LEU A 4 24.50 0.22 -7.41
C LEU A 4 25.26 1.01 -6.32
N ARG A 5 26.50 0.59 -5.95
CA ARG A 5 27.37 1.28 -4.99
C ARG A 5 27.77 2.71 -5.42
N GLY A 6 27.60 3.04 -6.71
CA GLY A 6 27.87 4.36 -7.26
C GLY A 6 26.80 5.42 -6.97
N TYR A 7 25.60 5.02 -6.59
CA TYR A 7 24.53 5.96 -6.34
C TYR A 7 24.69 6.65 -4.98
N SER A 8 24.84 7.97 -5.01
CA SER A 8 25.05 8.79 -3.80
C SER A 8 23.89 8.68 -2.79
N LEU A 9 22.68 8.39 -3.30
CA LEU A 9 21.48 8.18 -2.50
C LEU A 9 21.56 6.93 -1.62
N LEU A 10 22.09 5.80 -2.14
CA LEU A 10 22.29 4.58 -1.35
C LEU A 10 23.12 4.83 -0.08
N LYS A 11 24.14 5.69 -0.19
CA LYS A 11 25.01 6.05 0.94
C LYS A 11 24.29 6.88 2.02
N LYS A 12 23.27 7.67 1.63
CA LYS A 12 22.43 8.42 2.57
C LYS A 12 21.43 7.54 3.29
N ILE A 13 20.82 6.59 2.56
CA ILE A 13 19.73 5.76 3.06
C ILE A 13 20.23 4.64 3.97
N ARG A 14 21.37 4.04 3.62
CA ARG A 14 21.94 2.87 4.29
C ARG A 14 23.45 3.01 4.41
N PRO A 15 23.94 3.76 5.41
CA PRO A 15 25.40 3.90 5.64
C PRO A 15 26.11 2.55 5.80
N GLU A 16 25.41 1.55 6.32
CA GLU A 16 25.90 0.17 6.47
C GLU A 16 26.17 -0.54 5.14
N LEU A 17 25.58 -0.10 4.02
CA LEU A 17 25.85 -0.63 2.69
C LEU A 17 27.25 -0.24 2.14
N ASN A 18 27.97 0.61 2.85
CA ASN A 18 29.39 0.86 2.57
C ASN A 18 30.29 -0.31 2.99
N GLN A 19 29.79 -1.30 3.71
CA GLN A 19 30.50 -2.53 4.00
C GLN A 19 30.39 -3.52 2.82
N PRO A 20 31.38 -4.39 2.59
CA PRO A 20 31.31 -5.37 1.51
C PRO A 20 30.05 -6.22 1.69
N PHE A 21 29.27 -6.30 0.64
CA PHE A 21 27.98 -6.98 0.54
C PHE A 21 28.11 -8.41 1.10
N GLN A 22 27.69 -8.63 2.32
CA GLN A 22 27.50 -9.98 2.80
C GLN A 22 26.24 -10.53 2.13
N GLN A 23 26.42 -11.61 1.40
CA GLN A 23 25.43 -12.28 0.56
C GLN A 23 24.24 -12.79 1.38
N HIS A 24 23.27 -11.93 1.65
CA HIS A 24 21.98 -12.34 2.20
C HIS A 24 20.88 -11.99 1.20
N GLY A 25 20.63 -12.92 0.28
CA GLY A 25 19.38 -13.08 -0.46
C GLY A 25 19.08 -12.02 -1.52
N ALA A 26 18.82 -12.47 -2.74
CA ALA A 26 18.47 -11.67 -3.91
C ALA A 26 17.18 -10.78 -3.75
N CYS A 27 16.40 -11.00 -2.70
CA CYS A 27 15.15 -10.25 -2.44
C CYS A 27 15.39 -8.78 -2.03
N ILE A 28 16.56 -8.44 -1.53
CA ILE A 28 16.90 -7.10 -1.03
C ILE A 28 16.95 -6.07 -2.18
N HIS A 29 17.37 -6.46 -3.37
CA HIS A 29 17.62 -5.53 -4.47
C HIS A 29 16.37 -4.82 -4.99
N CYS A 30 15.24 -5.53 -5.14
CA CYS A 30 14.01 -4.92 -5.66
C CYS A 30 13.42 -3.89 -4.70
N HIS A 31 13.48 -4.16 -3.39
CA HIS A 31 13.02 -3.24 -2.37
C HIS A 31 13.91 -2.00 -2.29
N GLN A 32 15.22 -2.19 -2.29
CA GLN A 32 16.18 -1.08 -2.25
C GLN A 32 16.10 -0.16 -3.47
N VAL A 33 15.91 -0.71 -4.67
CA VAL A 33 15.70 0.09 -5.88
C VAL A 33 14.39 0.88 -5.79
N GLY A 34 13.30 0.25 -5.31
CA GLY A 34 12.03 0.93 -5.09
C GLY A 34 12.15 2.09 -4.10
N ASP A 35 12.83 1.85 -2.99
CA ASP A 35 13.06 2.87 -1.95
C ASP A 35 13.89 4.04 -2.49
N MET A 36 14.94 3.76 -3.27
CA MET A 36 15.77 4.79 -3.91
C MET A 36 14.97 5.65 -4.89
N LEU A 37 14.17 5.03 -5.75
CA LEU A 37 13.35 5.75 -6.73
C LEU A 37 12.32 6.64 -6.04
N ASN A 38 11.72 6.15 -4.95
CA ASN A 38 10.79 6.94 -4.16
C ASN A 38 11.48 8.13 -3.48
N MET A 39 12.68 7.93 -2.92
CA MET A 39 13.44 9.03 -2.32
C MET A 39 13.90 10.06 -3.34
N GLU A 40 14.37 9.63 -4.50
CA GLU A 40 14.71 10.53 -5.59
C GLU A 40 13.49 11.35 -6.04
N ALA A 41 12.33 10.72 -6.14
CA ALA A 41 11.08 11.39 -6.45
C ALA A 41 10.68 12.42 -5.37
N ILE A 42 10.88 12.10 -4.08
CA ILE A 42 10.63 13.02 -2.96
C ILE A 42 11.59 14.20 -3.01
N ASP A 43 12.89 13.94 -3.15
CA ASP A 43 13.95 14.97 -3.17
C ASP A 43 13.80 15.91 -4.36
N SER A 44 13.34 15.40 -5.51
CA SER A 44 13.07 16.20 -6.72
C SER A 44 11.69 16.87 -6.74
N GLY A 45 10.84 16.63 -5.74
CA GLY A 45 9.47 17.15 -5.67
C GLY A 45 8.48 16.46 -6.64
N ASN A 46 8.87 15.35 -7.26
CA ASN A 46 8.05 14.60 -8.23
C ASN A 46 7.33 13.40 -7.61
N PHE A 47 7.40 13.22 -6.29
CA PHE A 47 6.77 12.09 -5.62
C PHE A 47 5.24 12.13 -5.77
N ASN A 48 4.69 11.04 -6.29
CA ASN A 48 3.26 10.86 -6.41
C ASN A 48 2.78 9.76 -5.45
N ILE A 49 2.01 10.16 -4.45
CA ILE A 49 1.49 9.26 -3.43
C ILE A 49 0.61 8.14 -4.01
N ASP A 50 -0.12 8.42 -5.10
CA ASP A 50 -0.96 7.40 -5.76
C ASP A 50 -0.10 6.31 -6.41
N GLN A 51 1.06 6.68 -6.95
CA GLN A 51 2.01 5.70 -7.46
C GLN A 51 2.61 4.86 -6.34
N PHE A 52 2.94 5.48 -5.21
CA PHE A 52 3.48 4.78 -4.04
C PHE A 52 2.47 3.79 -3.47
N THR A 53 1.23 4.21 -3.22
CA THR A 53 0.20 3.38 -2.59
C THR A 53 -0.43 2.35 -3.54
N GLY A 54 -0.40 2.61 -4.84
CA GLY A 54 -1.01 1.77 -5.86
C GLY A 54 -0.07 0.79 -6.58
N GLN A 55 1.17 0.61 -6.07
CA GLN A 55 2.13 -0.32 -6.70
C GLN A 55 1.72 -1.79 -6.51
N TRP A 56 1.86 -2.58 -7.58
CA TRP A 56 1.59 -4.02 -7.58
C TRP A 56 0.21 -4.41 -7.01
N PRO A 57 -0.89 -3.88 -7.60
CA PRO A 57 -2.24 -4.15 -7.10
C PRO A 57 -2.53 -5.65 -7.01
N LEU A 58 -3.35 -6.03 -6.05
CA LEU A 58 -3.81 -7.41 -5.91
C LEU A 58 -4.93 -7.70 -6.92
N PRO A 59 -5.10 -8.98 -7.36
CA PRO A 59 -6.24 -9.38 -8.17
C PRO A 59 -7.60 -9.07 -7.51
N GLU A 60 -7.63 -9.06 -6.17
CA GLU A 60 -8.80 -8.70 -5.37
C GLU A 60 -9.28 -7.26 -5.62
N ASN A 61 -8.39 -6.37 -6.07
CA ASN A 61 -8.75 -5.00 -6.43
C ASN A 61 -9.71 -4.91 -7.63
N VAL A 62 -9.70 -5.92 -8.48
CA VAL A 62 -10.66 -6.08 -9.59
C VAL A 62 -11.72 -7.13 -9.28
N GLY A 63 -11.72 -7.67 -8.08
CA GLY A 63 -12.72 -8.61 -7.58
C GLY A 63 -12.38 -10.08 -7.82
N ILE A 64 -11.14 -10.44 -8.13
CA ILE A 64 -10.71 -11.82 -8.37
C ILE A 64 -9.93 -12.34 -7.16
N LEU A 65 -10.43 -13.36 -6.47
CA LEU A 65 -9.67 -14.12 -5.51
C LEU A 65 -9.18 -15.41 -6.18
N LEU A 66 -7.86 -15.62 -6.20
CA LEU A 66 -7.23 -16.80 -6.80
C LEU A 66 -6.94 -17.88 -5.76
N GLU A 67 -6.88 -19.14 -6.23
CA GLU A 67 -6.44 -20.26 -5.39
C GLU A 67 -4.96 -20.10 -5.04
N ARG A 68 -4.62 -20.57 -3.83
CA ARG A 68 -3.25 -20.43 -3.32
C ARG A 68 -2.26 -21.34 -4.06
N ASP A 69 -2.67 -22.57 -4.31
CA ASP A 69 -1.80 -23.62 -4.88
C ASP A 69 -1.81 -23.59 -6.41
N ASP A 70 -2.92 -23.11 -7.01
CA ASP A 70 -3.03 -22.78 -8.42
C ASP A 70 -3.34 -21.27 -8.54
N GLY A 71 -2.32 -20.47 -8.65
CA GLY A 71 -2.40 -19.00 -8.62
C GLY A 71 -3.13 -18.37 -9.82
N LEU A 72 -3.71 -19.16 -10.73
CA LEU A 72 -4.50 -18.69 -11.87
C LEU A 72 -5.91 -19.27 -11.88
N LEU A 73 -6.23 -20.20 -10.99
CA LEU A 73 -7.58 -20.70 -10.80
C LEU A 73 -8.38 -19.74 -9.93
N VAL A 74 -9.54 -19.31 -10.44
CA VAL A 74 -10.42 -18.38 -9.72
C VAL A 74 -11.13 -19.14 -8.59
N LYS A 75 -10.78 -18.80 -7.35
CA LYS A 75 -11.38 -19.35 -6.13
C LYS A 75 -12.73 -18.74 -5.84
N ASN A 76 -12.80 -17.43 -5.97
CA ASN A 76 -14.02 -16.67 -5.71
C ASN A 76 -14.02 -15.35 -6.50
N ILE A 77 -15.20 -14.78 -6.70
CA ILE A 77 -15.40 -13.47 -7.31
C ILE A 77 -16.19 -12.60 -6.33
N THR A 78 -15.70 -11.39 -6.10
CA THR A 78 -16.43 -10.41 -5.30
C THR A 78 -17.71 -9.99 -6.05
N PRO A 79 -18.89 -10.08 -5.44
CA PRO A 79 -20.14 -9.62 -6.05
C PRO A 79 -20.02 -8.16 -6.51
N GLU A 80 -20.68 -7.84 -7.62
CA GLU A 80 -20.74 -6.48 -8.19
C GLU A 80 -19.38 -5.87 -8.55
N SER A 81 -18.32 -6.68 -8.57
CA SER A 81 -16.97 -6.25 -8.94
C SER A 81 -16.82 -6.11 -10.47
N SER A 82 -15.71 -5.48 -10.87
CA SER A 82 -15.31 -5.37 -12.27
C SER A 82 -15.16 -6.75 -12.94
N ALA A 83 -14.67 -7.75 -12.21
CA ALA A 83 -14.56 -9.13 -12.72
C ALA A 83 -15.93 -9.78 -12.96
N THR A 84 -16.92 -9.52 -12.10
CA THR A 84 -18.30 -9.96 -12.28
C THR A 84 -18.89 -9.39 -13.57
N LEU A 85 -18.69 -8.09 -13.82
CA LEU A 85 -19.16 -7.42 -15.04
C LEU A 85 -18.54 -8.01 -16.31
N ALA A 86 -17.28 -8.47 -16.24
CA ALA A 86 -16.61 -9.17 -17.35
C ALA A 86 -17.09 -10.61 -17.56
N GLY A 87 -17.90 -11.14 -16.64
CA GLY A 87 -18.43 -12.49 -16.72
C GLY A 87 -17.48 -13.58 -16.21
N ILE A 88 -16.40 -13.23 -15.50
CA ILE A 88 -15.51 -14.20 -14.83
C ILE A 88 -16.26 -14.83 -13.65
N ARG A 89 -16.03 -16.12 -13.40
CA ARG A 89 -16.72 -16.92 -12.36
C ARG A 89 -15.72 -17.78 -11.60
N THR A 90 -16.12 -18.23 -10.44
CA THR A 90 -15.43 -19.27 -9.67
C THR A 90 -15.23 -20.52 -10.55
N GLY A 91 -14.03 -21.09 -10.50
CA GLY A 91 -13.61 -22.24 -11.30
C GLY A 91 -13.06 -21.90 -12.68
N ASP A 92 -13.04 -20.63 -13.09
CA ASP A 92 -12.38 -20.21 -14.33
C ASP A 92 -10.85 -20.25 -14.15
N GLN A 93 -10.15 -20.74 -15.18
CA GLN A 93 -8.69 -20.75 -15.24
C GLN A 93 -8.20 -19.57 -16.08
N LEU A 94 -7.56 -18.59 -15.48
CA LEU A 94 -7.02 -17.43 -16.20
C LEU A 94 -5.84 -17.84 -17.09
N LEU A 95 -5.81 -17.37 -18.33
CA LEU A 95 -4.76 -17.70 -19.30
C LEU A 95 -3.97 -16.49 -19.75
N MET A 96 -4.64 -15.38 -20.00
CA MET A 96 -4.04 -14.16 -20.52
C MET A 96 -4.70 -12.93 -19.88
N ALA A 97 -3.91 -11.88 -19.70
CA ALA A 97 -4.40 -10.54 -19.37
C ALA A 97 -3.68 -9.54 -20.28
N ASN A 98 -4.45 -8.72 -20.99
CA ASN A 98 -4.00 -7.95 -22.15
C ASN A 98 -3.31 -8.89 -23.16
N ASP A 99 -2.10 -8.58 -23.58
CA ASP A 99 -1.34 -9.39 -24.54
C ASP A 99 -0.31 -10.30 -23.84
N MET A 100 -0.41 -10.45 -22.51
CA MET A 100 0.49 -11.28 -21.72
C MET A 100 -0.15 -12.60 -21.34
N ARG A 101 0.57 -13.68 -21.63
CA ARG A 101 0.26 -15.01 -21.08
C ARG A 101 0.57 -15.01 -19.59
N LEU A 102 -0.33 -15.57 -18.80
CA LEU A 102 -0.20 -15.71 -17.37
C LEU A 102 0.33 -17.11 -17.03
N PHE A 103 1.32 -17.19 -16.15
CA PHE A 103 1.87 -18.42 -15.59
C PHE A 103 1.70 -18.45 -14.07
N SER A 104 1.51 -17.28 -13.45
CA SER A 104 1.40 -17.11 -12.01
C SER A 104 0.57 -15.87 -11.65
N GLN A 105 0.18 -15.77 -10.38
CA GLN A 105 -0.42 -14.56 -9.83
C GLN A 105 0.50 -13.34 -9.97
N ALA A 106 1.82 -13.53 -9.93
CA ALA A 106 2.77 -12.45 -10.09
C ALA A 106 2.70 -11.81 -11.48
N ASP A 107 2.48 -12.61 -12.54
CA ASP A 107 2.30 -12.10 -13.90
C ASP A 107 1.03 -11.24 -13.99
N LEU A 108 -0.08 -11.71 -13.41
CA LEU A 108 -1.31 -10.93 -13.35
C LEU A 108 -1.09 -9.61 -12.61
N ARG A 109 -0.44 -9.62 -11.47
CA ARG A 109 -0.09 -8.39 -10.73
C ARG A 109 0.81 -7.46 -11.54
N GLY A 110 1.73 -8.02 -12.33
CA GLY A 110 2.56 -7.26 -13.27
C GLY A 110 1.73 -6.59 -14.38
N VAL A 111 0.70 -7.24 -14.89
CA VAL A 111 -0.25 -6.61 -15.84
C VAL A 111 -1.03 -5.49 -15.15
N LEU A 112 -1.58 -5.75 -13.97
CA LEU A 112 -2.32 -4.76 -13.18
C LEU A 112 -1.45 -3.53 -12.84
N HIS A 113 -0.16 -3.74 -12.53
CA HIS A 113 0.78 -2.67 -12.22
C HIS A 113 0.99 -1.70 -13.40
N ARG A 114 0.99 -2.20 -14.62
CA ARG A 114 1.21 -1.40 -15.85
C ARG A 114 -0.02 -0.64 -16.35
N LEU A 115 -1.18 -0.86 -15.75
CA LEU A 115 -2.38 -0.10 -16.11
C LEU A 115 -2.28 1.35 -15.66
N PRO A 116 -3.05 2.27 -16.27
CA PRO A 116 -3.17 3.63 -15.76
C PRO A 116 -3.77 3.68 -14.35
N HIS A 117 -3.46 4.73 -13.60
CA HIS A 117 -4.01 4.94 -12.24
C HIS A 117 -5.48 5.34 -12.24
N GLY A 118 -5.99 5.85 -13.35
CA GLY A 118 -7.39 6.24 -13.51
C GLY A 118 -8.27 5.13 -14.09
N GLU A 119 -9.19 5.54 -14.92
CA GLU A 119 -10.06 4.63 -15.65
C GLU A 119 -9.30 3.85 -16.72
N GLY A 120 -9.77 2.66 -17.01
CA GLY A 120 -9.19 1.80 -18.04
C GLY A 120 -9.91 0.48 -18.16
N SER A 121 -9.32 -0.44 -18.89
CA SER A 121 -9.84 -1.79 -19.02
C SER A 121 -8.73 -2.80 -19.26
N ILE A 122 -8.99 -4.04 -18.87
CA ILE A 122 -8.10 -5.17 -19.05
C ILE A 122 -8.82 -6.22 -19.89
N ARG A 123 -8.20 -6.64 -20.97
CA ARG A 123 -8.69 -7.81 -21.74
C ARG A 123 -8.23 -9.08 -21.06
N PHE A 124 -9.14 -10.00 -20.83
CA PHE A 124 -8.86 -11.33 -20.28
C PHE A 124 -9.23 -12.43 -21.24
N ALA A 125 -8.45 -13.51 -21.22
CA ALA A 125 -8.83 -14.81 -21.74
C ALA A 125 -8.72 -15.85 -20.63
N TRP A 126 -9.73 -16.72 -20.53
CA TRP A 126 -9.78 -17.78 -19.53
C TRP A 126 -10.44 -19.03 -20.07
N LEU A 127 -10.18 -20.17 -19.44
CA LEU A 127 -10.91 -21.40 -19.68
C LEU A 127 -12.04 -21.54 -18.65
N ARG A 128 -13.23 -21.84 -19.16
CA ARG A 128 -14.36 -22.31 -18.36
C ARG A 128 -14.70 -23.73 -18.81
N ASN A 129 -14.46 -24.71 -17.94
CA ASN A 129 -14.43 -26.12 -18.34
C ASN A 129 -13.40 -26.30 -19.48
N THR A 130 -13.85 -26.62 -20.71
CA THR A 130 -12.98 -26.76 -21.90
C THR A 130 -13.16 -25.62 -22.90
N GLN A 131 -14.00 -24.63 -22.58
CA GLN A 131 -14.33 -23.54 -23.50
C GLN A 131 -13.46 -22.33 -23.23
N LEU A 132 -12.84 -21.78 -24.27
CA LEU A 132 -12.10 -20.53 -24.21
C LEU A 132 -13.07 -19.35 -24.20
N MET A 133 -12.93 -18.50 -23.20
CA MET A 133 -13.74 -17.32 -22.95
C MET A 133 -12.88 -16.07 -23.07
N PHE A 134 -13.52 -14.96 -23.44
CA PHE A 134 -12.90 -13.64 -23.50
C PHE A 134 -13.81 -12.60 -22.84
N GLY A 135 -13.20 -11.58 -22.25
CA GLY A 135 -13.93 -10.46 -21.68
C GLY A 135 -13.03 -9.28 -21.35
N MET A 136 -13.67 -8.18 -21.00
CA MET A 136 -12.97 -6.96 -20.57
C MET A 136 -13.39 -6.62 -19.15
N ILE A 137 -12.42 -6.43 -18.27
CA ILE A 137 -12.63 -5.93 -16.91
C ILE A 137 -12.44 -4.42 -16.94
N PRO A 138 -13.49 -3.61 -16.73
CA PRO A 138 -13.35 -2.18 -16.54
C PRO A 138 -12.72 -1.88 -15.18
N VAL A 139 -11.84 -0.89 -15.11
CA VAL A 139 -11.31 -0.39 -13.85
C VAL A 139 -11.71 1.07 -13.66
N GLN A 140 -12.11 1.41 -12.44
CA GLN A 140 -12.59 2.73 -12.07
C GLN A 140 -11.48 3.51 -11.34
N PRO A 141 -11.58 4.84 -11.20
CA PRO A 141 -10.66 5.59 -10.37
C PRO A 141 -10.52 4.99 -8.98
N ASN A 142 -9.30 5.00 -8.43
CA ASN A 142 -8.95 4.41 -7.13
C ASN A 142 -9.02 2.86 -7.03
N TRP A 143 -9.22 2.14 -8.12
CA TRP A 143 -9.28 0.67 -8.12
C TRP A 143 -8.01 0.02 -7.54
N ARG A 144 -6.88 0.71 -7.56
CA ARG A 144 -5.58 0.20 -7.06
C ARG A 144 -5.44 0.23 -5.54
N LYS A 145 -6.36 0.84 -4.83
CA LYS A 145 -6.29 0.93 -3.37
C LYS A 145 -6.40 -0.45 -2.75
N THR A 146 -5.29 -0.91 -2.18
CA THR A 146 -5.20 -2.21 -1.51
C THR A 146 -4.79 -1.98 -0.07
N GLU A 147 -5.49 -2.58 0.88
CA GLU A 147 -5.09 -2.59 2.28
C GLU A 147 -3.91 -3.55 2.49
N ASN A 148 -2.71 -3.06 2.27
CA ASN A 148 -1.47 -3.82 2.47
C ASN A 148 -0.73 -3.41 3.75
N TYR A 149 -1.44 -2.89 4.76
CA TYR A 149 -0.85 -2.40 6.00
C TYR A 149 0.00 -3.44 6.74
N TRP A 150 -0.23 -4.73 6.52
CA TRP A 150 0.55 -5.82 7.09
C TRP A 150 1.93 -6.01 6.45
N ARG A 151 2.19 -5.37 5.29
CA ARG A 151 3.49 -5.43 4.62
C ARG A 151 4.29 -4.18 4.92
N LYS A 152 5.22 -4.29 5.87
CA LYS A 152 6.10 -3.18 6.27
C LYS A 152 6.82 -2.51 5.08
N THR A 153 7.23 -3.30 4.10
CA THR A 153 7.89 -2.83 2.87
C THR A 153 7.08 -1.86 2.02
N VAL A 154 5.77 -1.80 2.19
CA VAL A 154 4.92 -0.82 1.47
C VAL A 154 5.06 0.58 2.08
N TYR A 155 5.43 0.67 3.35
CA TYR A 155 5.52 1.93 4.09
C TYR A 155 6.95 2.47 4.20
N ASP A 156 7.94 1.59 4.07
CA ASP A 156 9.35 1.95 4.27
C ASP A 156 9.91 2.79 3.10
N GLY A 157 9.17 2.90 1.99
CA GLY A 157 9.59 3.69 0.83
C GLY A 157 9.47 5.21 1.00
N VAL A 158 8.77 5.69 2.01
CA VAL A 158 8.73 7.11 2.36
C VAL A 158 9.39 7.29 3.72
N TYR A 159 10.59 7.85 3.73
CA TYR A 159 11.31 8.13 4.96
C TYR A 159 10.74 9.35 5.66
N GLY A 160 10.68 9.30 6.97
CA GLY A 160 10.18 10.39 7.79
C GLY A 160 9.89 9.93 9.22
N PRO A 161 9.42 10.83 10.07
CA PRO A 161 9.22 10.53 11.48
C PRO A 161 8.16 9.46 11.72
N ASP A 162 8.33 8.70 12.80
CA ASP A 162 7.32 7.77 13.29
C ASP A 162 6.20 8.52 14.00
N MET A 163 4.96 8.27 13.63
CA MET A 163 3.80 8.87 14.29
C MET A 163 3.50 8.26 15.68
N GLY A 164 4.32 7.32 16.14
CA GLY A 164 4.20 6.68 17.47
C GLY A 164 3.25 5.49 17.50
N PHE A 165 2.54 5.22 16.43
CA PHE A 165 1.65 4.08 16.28
C PHE A 165 1.56 3.66 14.82
N PHE A 166 1.04 2.46 14.59
CA PHE A 166 0.71 1.98 13.26
C PHE A 166 -0.76 2.29 12.95
N PRO A 167 -1.08 3.02 11.89
CA PRO A 167 -2.47 3.36 11.59
C PRO A 167 -3.21 2.16 10.99
N LEU A 168 -4.41 1.92 11.48
CA LEU A 168 -5.39 1.00 10.89
C LEU A 168 -6.61 1.82 10.47
N ASN A 169 -7.28 1.39 9.41
CA ASN A 169 -8.55 2.01 9.02
C ASN A 169 -9.56 1.88 10.17
N GLY A 170 -10.14 2.99 10.55
CA GLY A 170 -11.22 3.04 11.52
C GLY A 170 -12.57 2.69 10.90
N PRO A 171 -13.62 2.59 11.71
CA PRO A 171 -14.95 2.32 11.21
C PRO A 171 -15.45 3.49 10.37
N LYS A 172 -15.71 3.25 9.08
CA LYS A 172 -16.44 4.18 8.23
C LYS A 172 -17.92 3.87 8.36
N SER A 173 -18.65 4.66 9.11
CA SER A 173 -20.10 4.50 9.23
C SER A 173 -20.82 5.40 8.23
N GLY A 174 -21.34 4.83 7.17
CA GLY A 174 -22.36 5.41 6.29
C GLY A 174 -21.95 6.71 5.58
N LYS A 175 -22.44 7.84 6.04
CA LYS A 175 -22.29 9.17 5.41
C LYS A 175 -21.14 10.01 5.99
N GLU A 176 -20.41 9.52 6.97
CA GLU A 176 -19.28 10.26 7.56
C GLU A 176 -18.09 10.23 6.59
N GLN A 177 -17.87 11.34 5.92
CA GLN A 177 -16.67 11.62 5.15
C GLN A 177 -15.66 12.28 6.10
N GLY A 178 -14.45 11.75 6.17
CA GLY A 178 -13.38 12.30 6.99
C GLY A 178 -12.38 11.24 7.47
N LEU A 179 -11.32 11.71 8.12
CA LEU A 179 -10.30 10.83 8.68
C LEU A 179 -10.89 9.92 9.74
N SER A 180 -10.62 8.62 9.63
CA SER A 180 -11.01 7.61 10.61
C SER A 180 -9.89 6.59 10.75
N ILE A 181 -9.07 6.75 11.79
CA ILE A 181 -7.88 5.93 12.03
C ILE A 181 -7.89 5.37 13.45
N LYS A 182 -7.65 4.07 13.58
CA LYS A 182 -7.36 3.42 14.86
C LYS A 182 -5.86 3.27 15.04
N PRO A 183 -5.27 3.81 16.11
CA PRO A 183 -3.86 3.63 16.40
C PRO A 183 -3.61 2.21 16.92
N TRP A 184 -2.81 1.43 16.19
CA TRP A 184 -2.32 0.15 16.67
C TRP A 184 -0.91 0.31 17.25
N MET A 185 -0.72 -0.10 18.50
CA MET A 185 0.52 0.11 19.26
C MET A 185 1.25 -1.21 19.56
N GLY A 186 0.87 -2.30 18.91
CA GLY A 186 1.44 -3.62 19.13
C GLY A 186 0.84 -4.35 20.35
N ASN A 187 1.50 -5.41 20.75
CA ASN A 187 1.05 -6.26 21.89
C ASN A 187 1.37 -5.62 23.25
N SER A 188 2.32 -4.69 23.29
CA SER A 188 2.72 -3.92 24.49
C SER A 188 2.54 -2.42 24.22
N PRO A 189 1.30 -1.91 24.20
CA PRO A 189 1.05 -0.50 23.87
C PRO A 189 1.79 0.50 24.76
N ALA A 190 1.98 0.13 26.04
CA ALA A 190 2.66 0.97 27.02
C ALA A 190 4.16 1.23 26.69
N ASP A 191 4.77 0.39 25.86
CA ASP A 191 6.17 0.56 25.45
C ASP A 191 6.32 1.63 24.35
N ARG A 192 5.20 2.14 23.82
CA ARG A 192 5.20 3.19 22.81
C ARG A 192 5.17 4.58 23.44
N PRO A 193 6.13 5.50 23.11
CA PRO A 193 6.17 6.85 23.68
C PRO A 193 4.85 7.62 23.52
N VAL A 194 4.14 7.45 22.40
CA VAL A 194 2.83 8.09 22.18
C VAL A 194 1.78 7.67 23.23
N TYR A 195 1.94 6.49 23.85
CA TYR A 195 1.03 6.02 24.91
C TYR A 195 1.09 6.90 26.15
N GLU A 196 2.24 7.52 26.46
CA GLU A 196 2.42 8.43 27.57
C GLU A 196 1.58 9.72 27.43
N THR A 197 1.24 10.09 26.20
CA THR A 197 0.34 11.24 25.94
C THR A 197 -1.09 10.98 26.41
N GLY A 198 -1.45 9.74 26.65
CA GLY A 198 -2.81 9.29 26.96
C GLY A 198 -3.60 8.77 25.75
N LEU A 199 -3.03 8.78 24.55
CA LEU A 199 -3.63 8.14 23.37
C LEU A 199 -3.69 6.62 23.59
N ARG A 200 -4.78 5.98 23.17
CA ARG A 200 -5.04 4.55 23.40
C ARG A 200 -5.49 3.85 22.11
N PRO A 201 -5.20 2.53 21.96
CA PRO A 201 -5.55 1.77 20.74
C PRO A 201 -7.04 1.73 20.41
N GLN A 202 -7.92 1.85 21.41
CA GLN A 202 -9.37 1.86 21.20
C GLN A 202 -9.92 3.21 20.74
N MET A 203 -9.11 4.26 20.78
CA MET A 203 -9.52 5.60 20.34
C MET A 203 -9.51 5.69 18.82
N GLU A 204 -10.36 6.55 18.28
CA GLU A 204 -10.43 6.80 16.85
C GLU A 204 -9.94 8.21 16.57
N ILE A 205 -8.85 8.34 15.82
CA ILE A 205 -8.27 9.60 15.39
C ILE A 205 -9.07 10.12 14.21
N VAL A 206 -9.56 11.33 14.31
CA VAL A 206 -10.39 12.01 13.30
C VAL A 206 -9.74 13.25 12.72
N ALA A 207 -8.63 13.74 13.28
CA ALA A 207 -7.80 14.77 12.67
C ALA A 207 -6.35 14.70 13.19
N ILE A 208 -5.42 15.14 12.37
CA ILE A 208 -3.98 15.28 12.70
C ILE A 208 -3.55 16.69 12.30
N ASN A 209 -3.15 17.51 13.26
CA ASN A 209 -2.83 18.95 13.05
C ASN A 209 -3.93 19.69 12.24
N GLY A 210 -5.21 19.35 12.49
CA GLY A 210 -6.35 19.91 11.77
C GLY A 210 -6.66 19.26 10.40
N MET A 211 -5.78 18.39 9.88
CA MET A 211 -6.07 17.60 8.68
C MET A 211 -7.06 16.49 9.03
N ASP A 212 -8.23 16.49 8.42
CA ASP A 212 -9.36 15.60 8.68
C ASP A 212 -9.92 14.93 7.41
N ARG A 213 -9.24 15.10 6.26
CA ARG A 213 -9.69 14.54 4.98
C ARG A 213 -9.75 13.01 5.01
N ASP A 214 -10.66 12.44 4.25
CA ASP A 214 -10.80 10.99 4.08
C ASP A 214 -9.61 10.41 3.31
N ILE A 215 -8.67 9.79 4.04
CA ILE A 215 -7.56 9.03 3.48
C ILE A 215 -7.43 7.68 4.17
N GLU A 216 -6.96 6.69 3.43
CA GLU A 216 -6.70 5.36 3.96
C GLU A 216 -5.46 5.34 4.85
N ALA A 217 -5.43 4.39 5.82
CA ALA A 217 -4.33 4.28 6.79
C ALA A 217 -2.94 4.23 6.14
N ARG A 218 -2.78 3.52 5.02
CA ARG A 218 -1.51 3.45 4.30
C ARG A 218 -1.12 4.77 3.63
N GLU A 219 -2.10 5.50 3.08
CA GLU A 219 -1.89 6.82 2.48
C GLU A 219 -1.53 7.83 3.55
N LEU A 220 -2.12 7.67 4.75
CA LEU A 220 -1.80 8.49 5.91
C LEU A 220 -0.32 8.40 6.28
N ILE A 221 0.30 7.21 6.24
CA ILE A 221 1.72 7.06 6.57
C ILE A 221 2.58 7.90 5.63
N ALA A 222 2.36 7.79 4.31
CA ALA A 222 3.10 8.56 3.34
C ALA A 222 2.82 10.07 3.48
N TRP A 223 1.55 10.46 3.62
CA TRP A 223 1.17 11.86 3.86
C TRP A 223 1.84 12.42 5.11
N PHE A 224 1.81 11.67 6.22
CA PHE A 224 2.40 12.08 7.48
C PHE A 224 3.90 12.35 7.34
N ARG A 225 4.64 11.39 6.78
CA ARG A 225 6.08 11.49 6.59
C ARG A 225 6.51 12.60 5.63
N LEU A 226 5.69 12.92 4.64
CA LEU A 226 5.95 14.03 3.71
C LEU A 226 5.69 15.41 4.34
N ASN A 227 4.77 15.50 5.29
CA ASN A 227 4.30 16.78 5.85
C ASN A 227 4.86 17.11 7.23
N HIS A 228 5.50 16.17 7.91
CA HIS A 228 6.06 16.38 9.24
C HIS A 228 7.57 16.12 9.30
N ARG A 229 8.22 16.70 10.30
CA ARG A 229 9.66 16.58 10.55
C ARG A 229 9.93 16.01 11.93
N PRO A 230 11.05 15.27 12.14
CA PRO A 230 11.49 14.89 13.47
C PRO A 230 11.56 16.11 14.39
N GLY A 231 11.12 15.95 15.64
CA GLY A 231 11.07 17.02 16.65
C GLY A 231 9.83 17.92 16.61
N GLU A 232 8.96 17.81 15.60
CA GLU A 232 7.68 18.53 15.58
C GLU A 232 6.71 18.03 16.64
N GLU A 233 5.91 18.93 17.22
CA GLU A 233 4.72 18.57 18.01
C GLU A 233 3.55 18.32 17.07
N VAL A 234 2.94 17.15 17.17
CA VAL A 234 1.75 16.75 16.42
C VAL A 234 0.57 16.61 17.36
N ILE A 235 -0.59 17.11 16.94
CA ILE A 235 -1.84 17.05 17.69
C ILE A 235 -2.75 16.00 17.06
N TYR A 236 -3.03 14.92 17.79
CA TYR A 236 -4.00 13.90 17.42
C TYR A 236 -5.35 14.20 18.06
N LYS A 237 -6.34 14.56 17.27
CA LYS A 237 -7.71 14.76 17.73
C LYS A 237 -8.51 13.47 17.55
N VAL A 238 -9.13 13.00 18.63
CA VAL A 238 -9.95 11.79 18.61
C VAL A 238 -11.44 12.11 18.55
N ARG A 239 -12.22 11.11 18.17
CA ARG A 239 -13.70 11.20 18.22
C ARG A 239 -14.12 11.57 19.64
N GLY A 240 -15.00 12.56 19.75
CA GLY A 240 -15.36 13.19 21.04
C GLY A 240 -14.56 14.45 21.37
N GLY A 241 -13.65 14.88 20.51
CA GLY A 241 -13.01 16.21 20.53
C GLY A 241 -11.78 16.32 21.40
N LYS A 242 -11.39 15.29 22.16
CA LYS A 242 -10.16 15.30 22.96
C LYS A 242 -8.93 15.31 22.05
N GLU A 243 -7.90 16.06 22.47
CA GLU A 243 -6.64 16.21 21.74
C GLU A 243 -5.46 15.65 22.56
N PHE A 244 -4.50 15.05 21.87
CA PHE A 244 -3.28 14.50 22.43
C PHE A 244 -2.09 15.05 21.65
N LYS A 245 -1.11 15.61 22.38
CA LYS A 245 0.10 16.17 21.81
C LYS A 245 1.23 15.17 21.88
N TYR A 246 1.92 14.97 20.77
CA TYR A 246 3.04 14.06 20.66
C TYR A 246 4.20 14.73 19.94
N VAL A 247 5.38 14.69 20.54
CA VAL A 247 6.61 15.17 19.90
C VAL A 247 7.23 14.01 19.12
N LEU A 248 7.40 14.21 17.82
CA LEU A 248 7.95 13.20 16.94
C LEU A 248 9.42 12.89 17.30
N PRO A 249 9.83 11.62 17.31
CA PRO A 249 11.19 11.26 17.68
C PRO A 249 12.22 11.90 16.73
N VAL A 250 13.37 12.25 17.30
CA VAL A 250 14.56 12.72 16.59
C VAL A 250 15.56 11.59 16.68
N ASP A 251 15.59 10.71 15.65
CA ASP A 251 16.56 9.62 15.57
C ASP A 251 17.82 10.04 14.80
#